data_969649a775c42ecd168171832e37cf41
#
_entry.id   969649a775c42ecd168171832e37cf41
#
_cell.length_a   1.000
_cell.length_b   1.000
_cell.length_c   1.000
_cell.angle_alpha   90.00
_cell.angle_beta   90.00
_cell.angle_gamma   90.00
#
_symmetry.space_group_name_H-M   'P 1'
#
loop_
_entity.id
_entity.type
_entity.pdbx_description
1 polymer ?
#
loop_
_entity_poly.entity_id
_entity_poly.type
_entity_poly.pdbx_seq_one_letter_code
_entity_poly.pdbx_strand_id
1 'polypeptide(L)'
;MNEILVKPTGRRALLGGMAASGGLLLLPACTSVPRFSLVDAVQRMLFLSSERAFARMLQADGFWDQQVAQVGFSNLLGARGDVLSRILTSALFKDRLDRAFGDIAYEGAARAAPLVTDAVRVVGINNAL
;
A
#
# COMPACT_ATOMS: atom_id res chain seq x y z
N MET A 1 -0.24 -23.92 49.45
CA MET A 1 1.12 -23.35 49.38
C MET A 1 1.65 -23.66 47.99
N ASN A 2 1.48 -22.78 47.05
CA ASN A 2 1.98 -22.94 45.69
C ASN A 2 3.16 -21.98 45.50
N GLU A 3 4.35 -22.53 45.62
CA GLU A 3 5.58 -21.83 45.26
C GLU A 3 5.63 -21.68 43.74
N ILE A 4 5.40 -20.47 43.26
CA ILE A 4 5.65 -20.09 41.88
C ILE A 4 7.17 -19.97 41.74
N LEU A 5 7.79 -21.00 41.22
CA LEU A 5 9.19 -20.99 40.80
C LEU A 5 9.34 -20.02 39.62
N VAL A 6 9.66 -18.79 39.97
CA VAL A 6 10.16 -17.81 38.98
C VAL A 6 11.55 -18.27 38.56
N LYS A 7 11.62 -18.91 37.40
CA LYS A 7 12.87 -19.32 36.77
C LYS A 7 13.60 -18.06 36.27
N PRO A 8 14.78 -17.72 36.81
CA PRO A 8 15.51 -16.55 36.32
C PRO A 8 15.99 -16.83 34.88
N THR A 9 15.41 -16.14 33.93
CA THR A 9 15.89 -16.11 32.54
C THR A 9 17.18 -15.31 32.50
N GLY A 10 18.29 -16.00 32.73
CA GLY A 10 19.61 -15.40 32.70
C GLY A 10 19.93 -14.89 31.27
N ARG A 11 20.66 -13.77 31.20
CA ARG A 11 21.13 -13.14 29.97
C ARG A 11 21.86 -14.09 28.99
N ARG A 12 22.29 -15.25 29.49
CA ARG A 12 22.94 -16.32 28.69
C ARG A 12 21.96 -17.07 27.78
N ALA A 13 20.67 -17.11 28.11
CA ALA A 13 19.65 -17.76 27.27
C ALA A 13 19.32 -16.92 26.03
N LEU A 14 19.48 -15.59 26.08
CA LEU A 14 19.30 -14.69 24.96
C LEU A 14 20.44 -14.81 23.92
N LEU A 15 21.65 -15.10 24.37
CA LEU A 15 22.81 -15.27 23.46
C LEU A 15 22.78 -16.61 22.73
N GLY A 16 22.18 -17.65 23.32
CA GLY A 16 22.00 -18.95 22.65
C GLY A 16 20.94 -18.93 21.54
N GLY A 17 19.93 -18.08 21.68
CA GLY A 17 18.88 -17.91 20.68
C GLY A 17 19.34 -17.17 19.41
N MET A 18 20.32 -16.29 19.52
CA MET A 18 20.86 -15.55 18.38
C MET A 18 21.81 -16.37 17.50
N ALA A 19 22.45 -17.40 18.06
CA ALA A 19 23.33 -18.26 17.29
C ALA A 19 22.59 -19.21 16.35
N ALA A 20 21.33 -19.58 16.70
CA ALA A 20 20.52 -20.45 15.87
C ALA A 20 19.89 -19.73 14.66
N SER A 21 19.68 -18.41 14.75
CA SER A 21 19.15 -17.62 13.64
C SER A 21 20.22 -17.17 12.64
N GLY A 22 21.49 -17.17 13.03
CA GLY A 22 22.61 -16.84 12.15
C GLY A 22 22.92 -17.94 11.12
N GLY A 23 22.54 -19.17 11.36
CA GLY A 23 22.79 -20.29 10.44
C GLY A 23 21.91 -20.29 9.18
N LEU A 24 20.75 -19.65 9.24
CA LEU A 24 19.85 -19.54 8.09
C LEU A 24 20.29 -18.50 7.07
N LEU A 25 21.21 -17.58 7.43
CA LEU A 25 21.73 -16.58 6.50
C LEU A 25 22.86 -17.11 5.61
N LEU A 26 23.37 -18.32 5.89
CA LEU A 26 24.40 -19.01 5.09
C LEU A 26 23.83 -19.98 4.06
N LEU A 27 22.50 -20.12 3.97
CA LEU A 27 21.94 -20.73 2.77
C LEU A 27 22.37 -19.86 1.61
N PRO A 28 23.10 -20.41 0.62
CA PRO A 28 23.33 -19.65 -0.59
C PRO A 28 21.94 -19.35 -1.15
N ALA A 29 21.51 -18.11 -1.00
CA ALA A 29 20.43 -17.56 -1.77
C ALA A 29 20.94 -17.56 -3.22
N CYS A 30 21.18 -18.78 -3.71
CA CYS A 30 21.59 -19.02 -5.07
C CYS A 30 20.46 -18.57 -5.97
N THR A 31 20.71 -17.39 -6.58
CA THR A 31 20.91 -17.47 -7.99
C THR A 31 19.66 -17.53 -8.84
N SER A 32 18.63 -16.84 -8.46
CA SER A 32 17.81 -16.13 -9.42
C SER A 32 17.01 -15.07 -8.68
N VAL A 33 17.70 -14.13 -8.03
CA VAL A 33 17.07 -12.85 -7.77
C VAL A 33 16.73 -12.34 -9.17
N PRO A 34 15.43 -12.34 -9.57
CA PRO A 34 15.07 -11.68 -10.81
C PRO A 34 15.71 -10.31 -10.71
N ARG A 35 16.44 -9.91 -11.72
CA ARG A 35 17.05 -8.59 -11.79
C ARG A 35 15.89 -7.61 -11.81
N PHE A 36 15.39 -7.26 -10.62
CA PHE A 36 14.43 -6.18 -10.48
C PHE A 36 15.12 -4.94 -11.01
N SER A 37 14.70 -4.51 -12.18
CA SER A 37 15.15 -3.23 -12.68
C SER A 37 14.64 -2.15 -11.72
N LEU A 38 15.37 -1.08 -11.57
CA LEU A 38 14.89 0.05 -10.75
C LEU A 38 13.54 0.56 -11.26
N VAL A 39 13.33 0.50 -12.56
CA VAL A 39 12.04 0.86 -13.20
C VAL A 39 10.92 -0.03 -12.69
N ASP A 40 11.11 -1.35 -12.61
CA ASP A 40 10.08 -2.27 -12.12
C ASP A 40 9.75 -2.03 -10.64
N ALA A 41 10.77 -1.74 -9.84
CA ALA A 41 10.57 -1.41 -8.43
C ALA A 41 9.76 -0.11 -8.27
N VAL A 42 10.09 0.93 -9.03
CA VAL A 42 9.38 2.21 -9.03
C VAL A 42 7.95 2.03 -9.54
N GLN A 43 7.75 1.29 -10.63
CA GLN A 43 6.41 0.98 -11.14
C GLN A 43 5.54 0.31 -10.09
N ARG A 44 6.05 -0.72 -9.44
CA ARG A 44 5.32 -1.43 -8.39
C ARG A 44 5.01 -0.54 -7.19
N MET A 45 5.94 0.30 -6.78
CA MET A 45 5.72 1.26 -5.69
C MET A 45 4.64 2.27 -6.04
N LEU A 46 4.67 2.85 -7.23
CA LEU A 46 3.66 3.79 -7.71
C LEU A 46 2.27 3.15 -7.77
N PHE A 47 2.18 1.95 -8.34
CA PHE A 47 0.93 1.21 -8.43
C PHE A 47 0.35 0.92 -7.05
N LEU A 48 1.11 0.28 -6.15
CA LEU A 48 0.65 -0.08 -4.81
C LEU A 48 0.29 1.13 -3.95
N SER A 49 1.02 2.25 -4.08
CA SER A 49 0.70 3.47 -3.35
C SER A 49 -0.61 4.09 -3.85
N SER A 50 -0.85 4.07 -5.15
CA SER A 50 -2.09 4.56 -5.76
C SER A 50 -3.28 3.71 -5.34
N GLU A 51 -3.18 2.38 -5.39
CA GLU A 51 -4.25 1.49 -4.93
C GLU A 51 -4.61 1.73 -3.47
N ARG A 52 -3.59 1.81 -2.59
CA ARG A 52 -3.82 2.04 -1.17
C ARG A 52 -4.45 3.41 -0.87
N ALA A 53 -4.02 4.43 -1.58
CA ALA A 53 -4.59 5.77 -1.43
C ALA A 53 -6.05 5.78 -1.87
N PHE A 54 -6.37 5.16 -3.00
CA PHE A 54 -7.72 5.10 -3.53
C PHE A 54 -8.65 4.26 -2.65
N ALA A 55 -8.19 3.08 -2.21
CA ALA A 55 -8.93 2.25 -1.28
C ALA A 55 -9.29 2.99 0.02
N ARG A 56 -8.38 3.82 0.55
CA ARG A 56 -8.67 4.67 1.71
C ARG A 56 -9.72 5.73 1.43
N MET A 57 -9.70 6.32 0.24
CA MET A 57 -10.71 7.31 -0.16
C MET A 57 -12.11 6.70 -0.24
N LEU A 58 -12.20 5.43 -0.65
CA LEU A 58 -13.46 4.71 -0.82
C LEU A 58 -13.97 4.02 0.45
N GLN A 59 -13.24 4.07 1.56
CA GLN A 59 -13.71 3.50 2.83
C GLN A 59 -15.06 4.08 3.25
N ALA A 60 -15.83 3.30 4.02
CA ALA A 60 -17.07 3.77 4.59
C ALA A 60 -16.84 5.04 5.41
N ASP A 61 -17.69 6.05 5.23
CA ASP A 61 -17.56 7.39 5.81
C ASP A 61 -16.23 8.11 5.46
N GLY A 62 -15.54 7.61 4.43
CA GLY A 62 -14.30 8.19 3.94
C GLY A 62 -14.52 9.45 3.10
N PHE A 63 -13.41 9.89 2.47
CA PHE A 63 -13.40 11.11 1.67
C PHE A 63 -14.48 11.12 0.57
N TRP A 64 -14.68 9.98 -0.11
CA TRP A 64 -15.69 9.87 -1.17
C TRP A 64 -17.11 10.13 -0.66
N ASP A 65 -17.50 9.49 0.42
CA ASP A 65 -18.83 9.67 1.00
C ASP A 65 -19.06 11.10 1.46
N GLN A 66 -18.04 11.73 2.04
CA GLN A 66 -18.09 13.13 2.44
C GLN A 66 -18.26 14.06 1.24
N GLN A 67 -17.56 13.83 0.13
CA GLN A 67 -17.70 14.63 -1.08
C GLN A 67 -19.08 14.48 -1.72
N VAL A 68 -19.62 13.26 -1.78
CA VAL A 68 -20.99 13.02 -2.26
C VAL A 68 -22.00 13.77 -1.40
N ALA A 69 -21.84 13.76 -0.08
CA ALA A 69 -22.70 14.48 0.84
C ALA A 69 -22.59 16.01 0.66
N GLN A 70 -21.37 16.54 0.46
CA GLN A 70 -21.13 17.98 0.26
C GLN A 70 -21.76 18.53 -1.03
N VAL A 71 -21.79 17.73 -2.11
CA VAL A 71 -22.45 18.14 -3.35
C VAL A 71 -23.93 18.38 -3.15
N GLY A 72 -24.55 17.66 -2.19
CA GLY A 72 -25.94 17.90 -1.83
C GLY A 72 -26.92 17.62 -2.96
N PHE A 73 -26.79 16.46 -3.62
CA PHE A 73 -27.65 16.06 -4.75
C PHE A 73 -29.14 16.14 -4.42
N SER A 74 -29.53 15.90 -3.17
CA SER A 74 -30.92 16.02 -2.72
C SER A 74 -31.45 17.45 -2.88
N ASN A 75 -30.60 18.47 -2.61
CA ASN A 75 -30.98 19.86 -2.77
C ASN A 75 -31.12 20.28 -4.23
N LEU A 76 -30.33 19.65 -5.13
CA LEU A 76 -30.32 19.97 -6.55
C LEU A 76 -31.42 19.23 -7.34
N LEU A 77 -31.67 17.98 -6.99
CA LEU A 77 -32.48 17.02 -7.77
C LEU A 77 -33.65 16.42 -6.99
N GLY A 78 -33.88 16.84 -5.74
CA GLY A 78 -34.92 16.29 -4.88
C GLY A 78 -34.78 14.78 -4.66
N ALA A 79 -35.88 14.03 -4.72
CA ALA A 79 -35.90 12.57 -4.51
C ALA A 79 -34.96 11.79 -5.45
N ARG A 80 -34.71 12.29 -6.67
CA ARG A 80 -33.78 11.67 -7.60
C ARG A 80 -32.33 11.84 -7.13
N GLY A 81 -32.03 12.94 -6.44
CA GLY A 81 -30.72 13.20 -5.83
C GLY A 81 -30.43 12.24 -4.69
N ASP A 82 -31.44 11.89 -3.89
CA ASP A 82 -31.31 10.89 -2.82
C ASP A 82 -30.96 9.51 -3.38
N VAL A 83 -31.63 9.11 -4.46
CA VAL A 83 -31.34 7.84 -5.14
C VAL A 83 -29.90 7.85 -5.68
N LEU A 84 -29.49 8.94 -6.33
CA LEU A 84 -28.15 9.08 -6.87
C LEU A 84 -27.09 9.01 -5.77
N SER A 85 -27.27 9.72 -4.66
CA SER A 85 -26.36 9.68 -3.52
C SER A 85 -26.21 8.26 -2.95
N ARG A 86 -27.30 7.51 -2.81
CA ARG A 86 -27.27 6.12 -2.36
C ARG A 86 -26.53 5.20 -3.31
N ILE A 87 -26.68 5.40 -4.62
CA ILE A 87 -25.94 4.63 -5.62
C ILE A 87 -24.45 4.94 -5.52
N LEU A 88 -24.06 6.21 -5.48
CA LEU A 88 -22.67 6.64 -5.44
C LEU A 88 -21.94 6.21 -4.17
N THR A 89 -22.64 6.09 -3.04
CA THR A 89 -22.07 5.65 -1.76
C THR A 89 -22.24 4.15 -1.53
N SER A 90 -22.88 3.43 -2.44
CA SER A 90 -23.08 1.99 -2.32
C SER A 90 -21.75 1.22 -2.44
N ALA A 91 -21.67 0.10 -1.72
CA ALA A 91 -20.50 -0.78 -1.78
C ALA A 91 -20.25 -1.31 -3.21
N LEU A 92 -21.33 -1.64 -3.94
CA LEU A 92 -21.22 -2.13 -5.31
C LEU A 92 -20.62 -1.08 -6.27
N PHE A 93 -21.02 0.18 -6.14
CA PHE A 93 -20.49 1.26 -6.95
C PHE A 93 -19.00 1.49 -6.63
N LYS A 94 -18.67 1.59 -5.35
CA LYS A 94 -17.28 1.77 -4.89
C LYS A 94 -16.36 0.64 -5.36
N ASP A 95 -16.83 -0.60 -5.31
CA ASP A 95 -16.09 -1.77 -5.76
C ASP A 95 -15.83 -1.76 -7.28
N ARG A 96 -16.80 -1.30 -8.07
CA ARG A 96 -16.60 -1.10 -9.51
C ARG A 96 -15.64 0.05 -9.81
N LEU A 97 -15.73 1.12 -9.06
CA LEU A 97 -14.87 2.28 -9.19
C LEU A 97 -13.42 1.93 -8.83
N ASP A 98 -13.23 1.17 -7.77
CA ASP A 98 -11.91 0.69 -7.32
C ASP A 98 -11.25 -0.19 -8.40
N ARG A 99 -11.99 -1.10 -9.01
CA ARG A 99 -11.47 -1.93 -10.12
C ARG A 99 -11.10 -1.10 -11.34
N ALA A 100 -11.95 -0.19 -11.75
CA ALA A 100 -11.67 0.69 -12.89
C ALA A 100 -10.46 1.60 -12.62
N PHE A 101 -10.29 2.06 -11.40
CA PHE A 101 -9.13 2.83 -10.98
C PHE A 101 -7.85 1.98 -10.98
N GLY A 102 -7.93 0.73 -10.54
CA GLY A 102 -6.79 -0.21 -10.55
C GLY A 102 -6.17 -0.36 -11.94
N ASP A 103 -6.99 -0.51 -12.97
CA ASP A 103 -6.54 -0.60 -14.37
C ASP A 103 -5.81 0.67 -14.81
N ILE A 104 -6.39 1.84 -14.51
CA ILE A 104 -5.79 3.15 -14.84
C ILE A 104 -4.50 3.36 -14.05
N ALA A 105 -4.47 3.00 -12.77
CA ALA A 105 -3.29 3.14 -11.92
C ALA A 105 -2.14 2.25 -12.39
N TYR A 106 -2.43 1.03 -12.85
CA TYR A 106 -1.43 0.12 -13.38
C TYR A 106 -0.78 0.68 -14.65
N GLU A 107 -1.58 1.14 -15.60
CA GLU A 107 -1.09 1.74 -16.84
C GLU A 107 -0.34 3.05 -16.57
N GLY A 108 -0.86 3.90 -15.69
CA GLY A 108 -0.22 5.13 -15.27
C GLY A 108 1.12 4.89 -14.61
N ALA A 109 1.22 3.92 -13.71
CA ALA A 109 2.48 3.53 -13.06
C ALA A 109 3.51 3.01 -14.07
N ALA A 110 3.09 2.22 -15.05
CA ALA A 110 3.97 1.71 -16.10
C ALA A 110 4.57 2.84 -16.95
N ARG A 111 3.76 3.84 -17.29
CA ARG A 111 4.20 5.01 -18.07
C ARG A 111 5.06 5.98 -17.27
N ALA A 112 4.75 6.17 -15.97
CA ALA A 112 5.46 7.10 -15.11
C ALA A 112 6.80 6.54 -14.60
N ALA A 113 6.91 5.24 -14.41
CA ALA A 113 8.08 4.61 -13.78
C ALA A 113 9.43 4.95 -14.46
N PRO A 114 9.59 4.91 -15.79
CA PRO A 114 10.85 5.30 -16.40
C PRO A 114 11.20 6.76 -16.15
N LEU A 115 10.22 7.67 -16.24
CA LEU A 115 10.44 9.11 -16.02
C LEU A 115 10.86 9.40 -14.57
N VAL A 116 10.18 8.77 -13.60
CA VAL A 116 10.53 8.90 -12.17
C VAL A 116 11.91 8.30 -11.90
N THR A 117 12.23 7.16 -12.50
CA THR A 117 13.53 6.51 -12.36
C THR A 117 14.66 7.39 -12.89
N ASP A 118 14.46 8.01 -14.04
CA ASP A 118 15.46 8.93 -14.63
C ASP A 118 15.64 10.17 -13.76
N ALA A 119 14.55 10.73 -13.24
CA ALA A 119 14.64 11.87 -12.30
C ALA A 119 15.41 11.50 -11.02
N VAL A 120 15.13 10.32 -10.45
CA VAL A 120 15.84 9.83 -9.25
C VAL A 120 17.34 9.63 -9.52
N ARG A 121 17.69 9.10 -10.67
CA ARG A 121 19.11 8.94 -11.06
C ARG A 121 19.83 10.28 -11.16
N VAL A 122 19.22 11.27 -11.81
CA VAL A 122 19.79 12.60 -11.96
C VAL A 122 19.98 13.27 -10.59
N VAL A 123 18.96 13.25 -9.75
CA VAL A 123 19.01 13.84 -8.40
C VAL A 123 20.01 13.09 -7.52
N GLY A 124 20.01 11.75 -7.56
CA GLY A 124 20.91 10.92 -6.76
C GLY A 124 22.38 11.15 -7.11
N ILE A 125 22.71 11.30 -8.39
CA ILE A 125 24.07 11.58 -8.83
C ILE A 125 24.53 12.98 -8.39
N ASN A 126 23.65 13.97 -8.51
CA ASN A 126 24.00 15.35 -8.15
C ASN A 126 24.17 15.56 -6.64
N ASN A 127 23.52 14.75 -5.81
CA ASN A 127 23.62 14.84 -4.35
C ASN A 127 24.68 13.90 -3.73
N ALA A 128 25.22 12.98 -4.51
CA ALA A 128 26.25 12.05 -4.05
C ALA A 128 27.69 12.59 -4.27
N LEU A 129 27.83 13.70 -4.96
CA LEU A 129 29.08 14.43 -5.22
C LEU A 129 29.20 15.63 -4.28
#